data_cc0fc1863dd458577f7e189af87bca24
#
_entry.id   cc0fc1863dd458577f7e189af87bca24
#
_cell.length_a   1.000
_cell.length_b   1.000
_cell.length_c   1.000
_cell.angle_alpha   90.00
_cell.angle_beta   90.00
_cell.angle_gamma   90.00
#
_symmetry.space_group_name_H-M   'P 1'
#
loop_
_entity.id
_entity.type
_entity.pdbx_description
1 polymer ?
#
loop_
_entity_poly.entity_id
_entity_poly.type
_entity_poly.pdbx_seq_one_letter_code
_entity_poly.pdbx_strand_id
1 'polypeptide(L)'
;MKKILLGITLLLLTACAQVNINSANNGGSDSKVIGKVVDCKEISQEKSGTEGTSLDCLDQSDGAQIGALRGPMIVNVWGSWCGPCVDEIPRLVSFYEKAKDKVQLIGVNVEEANLQDAQEFVKNNGMTWPNLYDSDGRSRQYFGLGVPVTWFIAPNGDVLYKHIGVINSEAQLIELTQKYLGIKI
;
A
#
# COMPACT_ATOMS: atom_id res chain seq x y z
N MET A 1 55.34 -53.78 50.92
CA MET A 1 55.04 -54.04 49.52
C MET A 1 53.99 -52.96 49.10
N LYS A 2 54.47 -51.80 48.63
CA LYS A 2 53.64 -50.69 48.24
C LYS A 2 53.67 -50.60 46.70
N LYS A 3 52.50 -50.77 46.06
CA LYS A 3 52.32 -50.57 44.62
C LYS A 3 51.95 -49.15 44.39
N ILE A 4 52.76 -48.39 43.67
CA ILE A 4 52.51 -47.02 43.21
C ILE A 4 51.83 -47.18 41.89
N LEU A 5 50.58 -46.69 41.79
CA LEU A 5 49.84 -46.50 40.54
C LEU A 5 50.15 -45.09 40.00
N LEU A 6 50.75 -45.05 38.85
CA LEU A 6 51.07 -43.86 38.11
C LEU A 6 49.81 -43.48 37.26
N GLY A 7 49.12 -42.40 37.61
CA GLY A 7 47.99 -41.88 36.84
C GLY A 7 48.50 -41.04 35.68
N ILE A 8 48.16 -41.44 34.46
CA ILE A 8 48.43 -40.67 33.23
C ILE A 8 47.27 -39.80 33.01
N THR A 9 47.42 -38.45 33.17
CA THR A 9 46.43 -37.45 32.86
C THR A 9 46.53 -37.10 31.38
N LEU A 10 45.53 -37.52 30.59
CA LEU A 10 45.46 -37.22 29.18
C LEU A 10 44.77 -35.84 29.02
N LEU A 11 45.51 -34.80 28.66
CA LEU A 11 44.99 -33.49 28.26
C LEU A 11 44.42 -33.56 26.84
N LEU A 12 43.11 -33.50 26.70
CA LEU A 12 42.45 -33.31 25.42
C LEU A 12 42.42 -31.81 25.10
N LEU A 13 43.25 -31.38 24.17
CA LEU A 13 43.20 -30.06 23.56
C LEU A 13 42.09 -30.07 22.52
N THR A 14 40.93 -29.50 22.85
CA THR A 14 39.88 -29.21 21.89
C THR A 14 40.25 -27.94 21.14
N ALA A 15 40.76 -28.08 19.93
CA ALA A 15 40.94 -26.98 18.99
C ALA A 15 39.57 -26.60 18.43
N CYS A 16 39.01 -25.47 18.86
CA CYS A 16 37.90 -24.83 18.20
C CYS A 16 38.36 -24.28 16.84
N ALA A 17 38.08 -25.02 15.77
CA ALA A 17 38.19 -24.48 14.42
C ALA A 17 37.07 -23.42 14.22
N GLN A 18 37.44 -22.16 14.20
CA GLN A 18 36.54 -21.09 13.74
C GLN A 18 36.36 -21.23 12.23
N VAL A 19 35.21 -21.75 11.82
CA VAL A 19 34.79 -21.71 10.43
C VAL A 19 34.31 -20.28 10.12
N ASN A 20 35.18 -19.54 9.45
CA ASN A 20 34.85 -18.22 8.96
C ASN A 20 34.09 -18.39 7.64
N ILE A 21 32.74 -18.54 7.73
CA ILE A 21 31.86 -18.55 6.57
C ILE A 21 31.59 -17.09 6.15
N ASN A 22 32.53 -16.54 5.37
CA ASN A 22 32.22 -15.38 4.54
C ASN A 22 31.26 -15.83 3.42
N SER A 23 30.02 -16.07 3.76
CA SER A 23 28.92 -16.08 2.76
C SER A 23 28.73 -14.67 2.28
N ALA A 24 29.25 -14.37 1.10
CA ALA A 24 28.82 -13.22 0.33
C ALA A 24 27.33 -13.42 -0.01
N ASN A 25 26.45 -12.97 0.87
CA ASN A 25 25.06 -12.77 0.56
C ASN A 25 24.94 -11.54 -0.35
N ASN A 26 24.99 -11.75 -1.65
CA ASN A 26 24.34 -10.91 -2.63
C ASN A 26 22.82 -11.14 -2.53
N GLY A 27 22.25 -10.84 -1.39
CA GLY A 27 20.84 -10.69 -1.18
C GLY A 27 20.50 -9.23 -1.46
N GLY A 28 19.88 -8.94 -2.59
CA GLY A 28 19.18 -7.68 -2.75
C GLY A 28 18.32 -7.47 -1.53
N SER A 29 18.57 -6.41 -0.78
CA SER A 29 17.74 -5.98 0.33
C SER A 29 16.44 -5.49 -0.29
N ASP A 30 15.48 -6.38 -0.47
CA ASP A 30 14.08 -6.00 -0.64
C ASP A 30 13.67 -5.35 0.69
N SER A 31 13.96 -4.07 0.81
CA SER A 31 13.44 -3.25 1.91
C SER A 31 11.92 -3.21 1.75
N LYS A 32 11.22 -4.11 2.43
CA LYS A 32 9.76 -4.10 2.45
C LYS A 32 9.31 -2.72 2.92
N VAL A 33 8.65 -1.98 2.06
CA VAL A 33 8.06 -0.69 2.42
C VAL A 33 7.06 -0.94 3.54
N ILE A 34 7.29 -0.32 4.69
CA ILE A 34 6.33 -0.37 5.79
C ILE A 34 5.28 0.69 5.52
N GLY A 35 4.03 0.28 5.44
CA GLY A 35 2.91 1.19 5.22
C GLY A 35 2.65 2.09 6.43
N LYS A 36 1.95 3.17 6.17
CA LYS A 36 1.54 4.15 7.18
C LYS A 36 0.12 4.60 6.91
N VAL A 37 -0.74 4.62 7.92
CA VAL A 37 -2.02 5.31 7.81
C VAL A 37 -1.75 6.82 7.75
N VAL A 38 -2.11 7.42 6.63
CA VAL A 38 -1.83 8.84 6.30
C VAL A 38 -3.12 9.62 6.46
N ASP A 39 -3.04 10.83 7.03
CA ASP A 39 -4.17 11.73 7.12
C ASP A 39 -4.62 12.23 5.73
N CYS A 40 -5.85 12.71 5.64
CA CYS A 40 -6.47 13.09 4.38
C CYS A 40 -6.46 14.60 4.08
N LYS A 41 -5.73 15.39 4.86
CA LYS A 41 -5.72 16.87 4.74
C LYS A 41 -5.26 17.35 3.38
N GLU A 42 -4.34 16.61 2.75
CA GLU A 42 -3.76 16.94 1.45
C GLU A 42 -4.56 16.38 0.27
N ILE A 43 -5.71 15.72 0.52
CA ILE A 43 -6.58 15.28 -0.57
C ILE A 43 -7.12 16.50 -1.30
N SER A 44 -6.82 16.58 -2.60
CA SER A 44 -7.27 17.67 -3.45
C SER A 44 -8.77 17.57 -3.68
N GLN A 45 -9.52 18.55 -3.19
CA GLN A 45 -10.97 18.62 -3.34
C GLN A 45 -11.46 20.06 -3.40
N GLU A 46 -12.60 20.29 -4.02
CA GLU A 46 -13.25 21.60 -4.04
C GLU A 46 -13.88 21.90 -2.68
N LYS A 47 -13.56 23.07 -2.12
CA LYS A 47 -14.03 23.46 -0.78
C LYS A 47 -15.52 23.87 -0.74
N SER A 48 -16.10 24.21 -1.88
CA SER A 48 -17.48 24.73 -1.99
C SER A 48 -18.50 23.69 -2.48
N GLY A 49 -18.06 22.47 -2.76
CA GLY A 49 -18.94 21.41 -3.24
C GLY A 49 -19.73 20.79 -2.08
N THR A 50 -21.04 20.94 -2.10
CA THR A 50 -21.95 20.27 -1.16
C THR A 50 -22.53 18.98 -1.73
N GLU A 51 -22.23 18.68 -2.99
CA GLU A 51 -22.76 17.51 -3.69
C GLU A 51 -21.79 16.35 -3.63
N GLY A 52 -22.23 15.25 -3.06
CA GLY A 52 -21.47 14.01 -3.03
C GLY A 52 -21.54 13.32 -1.68
N THR A 53 -21.00 12.10 -1.67
CA THR A 53 -20.86 11.30 -0.44
C THR A 53 -19.60 11.70 0.29
N SER A 54 -19.75 12.18 1.52
CA SER A 54 -18.63 12.42 2.43
C SER A 54 -18.20 11.11 3.04
N LEU A 55 -16.89 10.83 3.01
CA LEU A 55 -16.25 9.72 3.68
C LEU A 55 -15.20 10.24 4.66
N ASP A 56 -15.11 9.62 5.82
CA ASP A 56 -14.08 9.92 6.79
C ASP A 56 -12.73 9.41 6.32
N CYS A 57 -11.65 9.94 6.86
CA CYS A 57 -10.32 9.40 6.64
C CYS A 57 -10.10 8.11 7.44
N LEU A 58 -9.28 7.22 6.91
CA LEU A 58 -8.95 5.96 7.58
C LEU A 58 -8.21 6.17 8.92
N ASP A 59 -7.59 7.33 9.13
CA ASP A 59 -6.98 7.71 10.42
C ASP A 59 -7.97 8.38 11.39
N GLN A 60 -9.24 8.46 11.03
CA GLN A 60 -10.35 9.10 11.77
C GLN A 60 -10.31 10.64 11.78
N SER A 61 -9.45 11.26 10.99
CA SER A 61 -9.50 12.70 10.73
C SER A 61 -10.56 13.03 9.68
N ASP A 62 -10.75 14.33 9.40
CA ASP A 62 -11.61 14.80 8.34
C ASP A 62 -11.16 14.18 6.99
N GLY A 63 -12.12 13.65 6.26
CA GLY A 63 -11.87 12.99 4.98
C GLY A 63 -12.21 13.88 3.78
N ALA A 64 -12.90 13.30 2.79
CA ALA A 64 -13.22 13.99 1.56
C ALA A 64 -14.61 13.61 1.02
N GLN A 65 -15.16 14.50 0.17
CA GLN A 65 -16.36 14.22 -0.59
C GLN A 65 -16.00 13.65 -1.96
N ILE A 66 -16.54 12.48 -2.31
CA ILE A 66 -16.20 11.80 -3.57
C ILE A 66 -16.51 12.67 -4.79
N GLY A 67 -17.64 13.37 -4.81
CA GLY A 67 -18.01 14.28 -5.91
C GLY A 67 -17.16 15.56 -6.00
N ALA A 68 -16.44 15.90 -4.94
CA ALA A 68 -15.64 17.12 -4.88
C ALA A 68 -14.15 16.90 -5.21
N LEU A 69 -13.72 15.65 -5.43
CA LEU A 69 -12.32 15.32 -5.72
C LEU A 69 -11.80 16.07 -6.95
N ARG A 70 -10.56 16.56 -6.87
CA ARG A 70 -9.89 17.27 -7.96
C ARG A 70 -8.54 16.64 -8.24
N GLY A 71 -8.23 16.40 -9.50
CA GLY A 71 -6.96 15.82 -9.95
C GLY A 71 -5.85 16.87 -10.18
N PRO A 72 -4.74 16.42 -10.77
CA PRO A 72 -4.57 15.07 -11.32
C PRO A 72 -4.50 14.02 -10.21
N MET A 73 -5.42 13.07 -10.24
CA MET A 73 -5.59 12.11 -9.14
C MET A 73 -5.95 10.71 -9.67
N ILE A 74 -5.46 9.70 -8.97
CA ILE A 74 -5.86 8.31 -9.12
C ILE A 74 -6.57 7.89 -7.83
N VAL A 75 -7.77 7.33 -7.96
CA VAL A 75 -8.56 6.77 -6.86
C VAL A 75 -8.63 5.27 -7.03
N ASN A 76 -8.10 4.52 -6.08
CA ASN A 76 -8.19 3.06 -6.06
C ASN A 76 -9.17 2.62 -4.97
N VAL A 77 -10.19 1.86 -5.36
CA VAL A 77 -11.23 1.33 -4.45
C VAL A 77 -10.91 -0.11 -4.11
N TRP A 78 -10.81 -0.41 -2.82
CA TRP A 78 -10.28 -1.68 -2.34
C TRP A 78 -10.93 -2.13 -1.02
N GLY A 79 -10.78 -3.42 -0.70
CA GLY A 79 -11.09 -3.99 0.60
C GLY A 79 -10.04 -5.04 0.98
N SER A 80 -9.73 -5.22 2.26
CA SER A 80 -8.77 -6.24 2.71
C SER A 80 -9.27 -7.67 2.45
N TRP A 81 -10.57 -7.83 2.41
CA TRP A 81 -11.28 -9.07 2.11
C TRP A 81 -11.31 -9.42 0.62
N CYS A 82 -10.95 -8.47 -0.26
CA CYS A 82 -10.98 -8.62 -1.72
C CYS A 82 -9.64 -9.18 -2.22
N GLY A 83 -9.56 -10.46 -2.50
CA GLY A 83 -8.33 -11.10 -2.99
C GLY A 83 -7.68 -10.38 -4.18
N PRO A 84 -8.42 -10.09 -5.27
CA PRO A 84 -7.89 -9.33 -6.40
C PRO A 84 -7.36 -7.93 -6.04
N CYS A 85 -7.96 -7.25 -5.03
CA CYS A 85 -7.46 -5.97 -4.54
C CYS A 85 -6.12 -6.13 -3.83
N VAL A 86 -5.98 -7.17 -3.00
CA VAL A 86 -4.74 -7.52 -2.30
C VAL A 86 -3.61 -7.77 -3.31
N ASP A 87 -3.92 -8.47 -4.39
CA ASP A 87 -2.95 -8.82 -5.43
C ASP A 87 -2.39 -7.59 -6.17
N GLU A 88 -3.16 -6.50 -6.30
CA GLU A 88 -2.68 -5.30 -7.01
C GLU A 88 -1.89 -4.31 -6.13
N ILE A 89 -2.07 -4.34 -4.80
CA ILE A 89 -1.42 -3.37 -3.89
C ILE A 89 0.10 -3.25 -4.08
N PRO A 90 0.89 -4.33 -4.24
CA PRO A 90 2.33 -4.19 -4.48
C PRO A 90 2.68 -3.36 -5.72
N ARG A 91 1.84 -3.40 -6.76
CA ARG A 91 2.02 -2.62 -8.00
C ARG A 91 1.71 -1.15 -7.78
N LEU A 92 0.66 -0.86 -6.98
CA LEU A 92 0.33 0.49 -6.56
C LEU A 92 1.43 1.09 -5.67
N VAL A 93 2.00 0.31 -4.75
CA VAL A 93 3.14 0.73 -3.92
C VAL A 93 4.34 1.11 -4.79
N SER A 94 4.75 0.22 -5.71
CA SER A 94 5.87 0.48 -6.63
C SER A 94 5.64 1.71 -7.51
N PHE A 95 4.42 1.86 -8.04
CA PHE A 95 4.02 3.03 -8.81
C PHE A 95 4.08 4.31 -7.97
N TYR A 96 3.52 4.29 -6.76
CA TYR A 96 3.43 5.47 -5.91
C TYR A 96 4.79 6.04 -5.53
N GLU A 97 5.77 5.19 -5.24
CA GLU A 97 7.15 5.64 -4.97
C GLU A 97 7.76 6.47 -6.11
N LYS A 98 7.33 6.24 -7.35
CA LYS A 98 7.80 6.98 -8.53
C LYS A 98 6.91 8.18 -8.90
N ALA A 99 5.65 8.14 -8.48
CA ALA A 99 4.58 9.02 -8.97
C ALA A 99 4.12 10.07 -7.96
N LYS A 100 4.41 9.91 -6.67
CA LYS A 100 3.84 10.71 -5.56
C LYS A 100 4.03 12.23 -5.69
N ASP A 101 5.10 12.66 -6.35
CA ASP A 101 5.38 14.09 -6.58
C ASP A 101 4.72 14.64 -7.86
N LYS A 102 3.99 13.79 -8.61
CA LYS A 102 3.43 14.12 -9.93
C LYS A 102 1.92 13.94 -10.01
N VAL A 103 1.39 12.94 -9.34
CA VAL A 103 -0.03 12.60 -9.32
C VAL A 103 -0.43 12.14 -7.93
N GLN A 104 -1.56 12.61 -7.45
CA GLN A 104 -2.09 12.16 -6.17
C GLN A 104 -2.70 10.77 -6.33
N LEU A 105 -2.34 9.85 -5.44
CA LEU A 105 -3.00 8.56 -5.28
C LEU A 105 -3.76 8.57 -3.96
N ILE A 106 -5.04 8.21 -3.99
CA ILE A 106 -5.84 7.96 -2.79
C ILE A 106 -6.48 6.59 -2.86
N GLY A 107 -6.70 5.99 -1.71
CA GLY A 107 -7.51 4.78 -1.57
C GLY A 107 -8.93 5.10 -1.10
N VAL A 108 -9.88 4.24 -1.43
CA VAL A 108 -11.19 4.18 -0.80
C VAL A 108 -11.37 2.75 -0.30
N ASN A 109 -11.25 2.57 1.00
CA ASN A 109 -11.49 1.27 1.64
C ASN A 109 -13.00 1.10 1.81
N VAL A 110 -13.53 0.00 1.30
CA VAL A 110 -14.98 -0.23 1.29
C VAL A 110 -15.36 -1.49 2.07
N GLU A 111 -16.48 -1.40 2.78
CA GLU A 111 -17.17 -2.54 3.40
C GLU A 111 -16.27 -3.41 4.29
N GLU A 112 -15.35 -2.77 4.97
CA GLU A 112 -14.49 -3.45 5.93
C GLU A 112 -15.26 -3.76 7.22
N ALA A 113 -15.01 -4.93 7.79
CA ALA A 113 -15.69 -5.37 9.02
C ALA A 113 -15.44 -4.42 10.19
N ASN A 114 -14.23 -3.89 10.29
CA ASN A 114 -13.89 -2.85 11.26
C ASN A 114 -12.71 -1.99 10.76
N LEU A 115 -12.62 -0.80 11.31
CA LEU A 115 -11.60 0.18 10.94
C LEU A 115 -10.17 -0.32 11.21
N GLN A 116 -9.97 -1.05 12.29
CA GLN A 116 -8.65 -1.52 12.68
C GLN A 116 -8.06 -2.49 11.66
N ASP A 117 -8.88 -3.39 11.09
CA ASP A 117 -8.44 -4.34 10.07
C ASP A 117 -7.92 -3.61 8.83
N ALA A 118 -8.65 -2.57 8.39
CA ALA A 118 -8.21 -1.72 7.29
C ALA A 118 -6.89 -0.99 7.58
N GLN A 119 -6.75 -0.44 8.78
CA GLN A 119 -5.52 0.25 9.20
C GLN A 119 -4.32 -0.70 9.29
N GLU A 120 -4.51 -1.91 9.81
CA GLU A 120 -3.46 -2.94 9.87
C GLU A 120 -3.10 -3.42 8.46
N PHE A 121 -4.09 -3.58 7.58
CA PHE A 121 -3.84 -3.93 6.18
C PHE A 121 -2.95 -2.89 5.49
N VAL A 122 -3.27 -1.59 5.60
CA VAL A 122 -2.46 -0.49 5.06
C VAL A 122 -1.00 -0.57 5.54
N LYS A 123 -0.79 -0.74 6.86
CA LYS A 123 0.55 -0.84 7.46
C LYS A 123 1.33 -2.05 6.95
N ASN A 124 0.67 -3.21 6.87
CA ASN A 124 1.30 -4.47 6.53
C ASN A 124 1.60 -4.60 5.03
N ASN A 125 0.93 -3.83 4.18
CA ASN A 125 1.05 -3.90 2.72
C ASN A 125 1.79 -2.72 2.08
N GLY A 126 2.45 -1.88 2.88
CA GLY A 126 3.31 -0.82 2.36
C GLY A 126 2.58 0.39 1.77
N MET A 127 1.29 0.56 2.04
CA MET A 127 0.51 1.69 1.56
C MET A 127 0.90 2.96 2.33
N THR A 128 1.28 4.03 1.61
CA THR A 128 1.75 5.29 2.18
C THR A 128 1.02 6.51 1.63
N TRP A 129 -0.16 6.31 1.07
CA TRP A 129 -1.06 7.34 0.56
C TRP A 129 -2.33 7.44 1.41
N PRO A 130 -3.06 8.58 1.37
CA PRO A 130 -4.31 8.76 2.09
C PRO A 130 -5.37 7.73 1.67
N ASN A 131 -6.14 7.24 2.63
CA ASN A 131 -7.25 6.33 2.39
C ASN A 131 -8.50 6.86 3.06
N LEU A 132 -9.59 6.93 2.31
CA LEU A 132 -10.93 7.19 2.83
C LEU A 132 -11.55 5.87 3.30
N TYR A 133 -12.49 5.96 4.24
CA TYR A 133 -13.14 4.81 4.86
C TYR A 133 -14.66 4.84 4.62
N ASP A 134 -15.15 3.79 3.96
CA ASP A 134 -16.55 3.60 3.60
C ASP A 134 -17.08 2.27 4.15
N SER A 135 -17.37 2.23 5.44
CA SER A 135 -17.79 1.00 6.15
C SER A 135 -19.15 0.48 5.71
N ASP A 136 -20.03 1.35 5.23
CA ASP A 136 -21.42 1.04 4.88
C ASP A 136 -21.70 1.00 3.38
N GLY A 137 -20.67 1.18 2.54
CA GLY A 137 -20.75 1.09 1.09
C GLY A 137 -21.52 2.24 0.43
N ARG A 138 -21.59 3.42 1.07
CA ARG A 138 -22.30 4.58 0.52
C ARG A 138 -21.65 5.14 -0.74
N SER A 139 -20.38 4.83 -1.00
CA SER A 139 -19.67 5.22 -2.22
C SER A 139 -20.03 4.36 -3.44
N ARG A 140 -20.78 3.27 -3.28
CA ARG A 140 -21.21 2.38 -4.39
C ARG A 140 -21.91 3.12 -5.54
N GLN A 141 -22.63 4.18 -5.23
CA GLN A 141 -23.28 5.00 -6.27
C GLN A 141 -22.28 5.62 -7.25
N TYR A 142 -21.02 5.82 -6.87
CA TYR A 142 -19.95 6.35 -7.72
C TYR A 142 -19.13 5.23 -8.37
N PHE A 143 -18.70 4.27 -7.57
CA PHE A 143 -17.72 3.26 -7.98
C PHE A 143 -18.35 1.96 -8.50
N GLY A 144 -19.63 1.75 -8.22
CA GLY A 144 -20.33 0.48 -8.52
C GLY A 144 -20.20 -0.54 -7.38
N LEU A 145 -20.63 -1.77 -7.64
CA LEU A 145 -20.73 -2.83 -6.64
C LEU A 145 -19.47 -3.71 -6.56
N GLY A 146 -18.58 -3.62 -7.55
CA GLY A 146 -17.41 -4.49 -7.64
C GLY A 146 -16.11 -3.76 -7.31
N VAL A 147 -15.17 -4.48 -6.71
CA VAL A 147 -13.80 -4.03 -6.46
C VAL A 147 -12.83 -5.08 -7.01
N PRO A 148 -11.58 -4.69 -7.42
CA PRO A 148 -11.06 -3.32 -7.41
C PRO A 148 -11.57 -2.48 -8.57
N VAL A 149 -11.58 -1.15 -8.36
CA VAL A 149 -11.84 -0.14 -9.39
C VAL A 149 -10.82 0.97 -9.24
N THR A 150 -10.26 1.43 -10.35
CA THR A 150 -9.31 2.54 -10.36
C THR A 150 -9.79 3.67 -11.27
N TRP A 151 -9.98 4.87 -10.72
CA TRP A 151 -10.39 6.06 -11.43
C TRP A 151 -9.24 7.01 -11.69
N PHE A 152 -9.28 7.69 -12.84
CA PHE A 152 -8.34 8.73 -13.23
C PHE A 152 -9.10 10.04 -13.34
N ILE A 153 -8.81 11.01 -12.46
CA ILE A 153 -9.54 12.26 -12.29
C ILE A 153 -8.70 13.45 -12.77
N ALA A 154 -9.28 14.26 -13.64
CA ALA A 154 -8.68 15.49 -14.14
C ALA A 154 -8.64 16.60 -13.08
N PRO A 155 -7.85 17.68 -13.27
CA PRO A 155 -7.82 18.84 -12.37
C PRO A 155 -9.17 19.51 -12.13
N ASN A 156 -10.06 19.48 -13.11
CA ASN A 156 -11.42 20.03 -13.00
C ASN A 156 -12.42 19.08 -12.31
N GLY A 157 -12.00 17.87 -11.94
CA GLY A 157 -12.83 16.85 -11.26
C GLY A 157 -13.49 15.85 -12.21
N ASP A 158 -13.33 15.99 -13.53
CA ASP A 158 -13.89 15.04 -14.49
C ASP A 158 -13.21 13.69 -14.35
N VAL A 159 -13.99 12.61 -14.32
CA VAL A 159 -13.49 11.26 -14.36
C VAL A 159 -13.18 10.88 -15.81
N LEU A 160 -11.89 10.93 -16.17
CA LEU A 160 -11.44 10.69 -17.54
C LEU A 160 -11.43 9.20 -17.91
N TYR A 161 -11.21 8.33 -16.95
CA TYR A 161 -11.21 6.89 -17.18
C TYR A 161 -11.53 6.12 -15.89
N LYS A 162 -12.20 4.98 -16.06
CA LYS A 162 -12.51 4.01 -15.01
C LYS A 162 -11.97 2.65 -15.44
N HIS A 163 -10.98 2.16 -14.74
CA HIS A 163 -10.51 0.80 -14.89
C HIS A 163 -11.27 -0.08 -13.92
N ILE A 164 -11.97 -1.10 -14.44
CA ILE A 164 -12.71 -2.08 -13.64
C ILE A 164 -11.92 -3.37 -13.63
N GLY A 165 -11.60 -3.86 -12.43
CA GLY A 165 -10.77 -5.04 -12.22
C GLY A 165 -9.33 -4.69 -11.86
N VAL A 166 -8.49 -5.73 -11.78
CA VAL A 166 -7.11 -5.67 -11.28
C VAL A 166 -6.18 -4.88 -12.22
N ILE A 167 -5.38 -4.00 -11.68
CA ILE A 167 -4.20 -3.46 -12.35
C ILE A 167 -3.13 -4.56 -12.37
N ASN A 168 -2.84 -5.10 -13.56
CA ASN A 168 -2.00 -6.29 -13.73
C ASN A 168 -0.50 -6.03 -13.61
N SER A 169 -0.06 -4.78 -13.80
CA SER A 169 1.35 -4.39 -13.67
C SER A 169 1.51 -2.91 -13.36
N GLU A 170 2.65 -2.54 -12.77
CA GLU A 170 3.06 -1.14 -12.63
C GLU A 170 3.11 -0.42 -13.99
N ALA A 171 3.63 -1.10 -15.01
CA ALA A 171 3.72 -0.54 -16.38
C ALA A 171 2.33 -0.18 -16.93
N GLN A 172 1.31 -1.00 -16.69
CA GLN A 172 -0.07 -0.69 -17.05
C GLN A 172 -0.55 0.60 -16.36
N LEU A 173 -0.28 0.77 -15.07
CA LEU A 173 -0.69 1.96 -14.32
C LEU A 173 0.03 3.21 -14.83
N ILE A 174 1.31 3.11 -15.17
CA ILE A 174 2.10 4.19 -15.80
C ILE A 174 1.49 4.57 -17.15
N GLU A 175 1.19 3.58 -17.99
CA GLU A 175 0.56 3.81 -19.31
C GLU A 175 -0.80 4.51 -19.18
N LEU A 176 -1.66 4.04 -18.29
CA LEU A 176 -2.97 4.64 -18.06
C LEU A 176 -2.84 6.08 -17.52
N THR A 177 -1.89 6.32 -16.61
CA THR A 177 -1.59 7.65 -16.08
C THR A 177 -1.14 8.61 -17.18
N GLN A 178 -0.24 8.17 -18.03
CA GLN A 178 0.21 8.99 -19.17
C GLN A 178 -0.92 9.23 -20.17
N LYS A 179 -1.69 8.21 -20.48
CA LYS A 179 -2.77 8.27 -21.49
C LYS A 179 -3.90 9.20 -21.07
N TYR A 180 -4.35 9.11 -19.83
CA TYR A 180 -5.54 9.83 -19.40
C TYR A 180 -5.25 11.10 -18.61
N LEU A 181 -4.16 11.16 -17.86
CA LEU A 181 -3.77 12.38 -17.12
C LEU A 181 -2.66 13.19 -17.81
N GLY A 182 -2.03 12.65 -18.86
CA GLY A 182 -0.95 13.33 -19.57
C GLY A 182 0.37 13.38 -18.80
N ILE A 183 0.50 12.62 -17.71
CA ILE A 183 1.62 12.67 -16.76
C ILE A 183 2.61 11.54 -17.07
N LYS A 184 3.88 11.90 -17.28
CA LYS A 184 4.98 10.95 -17.44
C LYS A 184 5.59 10.62 -16.07
N ILE A 185 5.61 9.33 -15.76
CA ILE A 185 6.23 8.76 -14.55
C ILE A 185 7.61 8.24 -14.90
#